data_dd8342a002c569a1cc353515d903efb5
#
_entry.id   dd8342a002c569a1cc353515d903efb5
#
_cell.length_a   1.000
_cell.length_b   1.000
_cell.length_c   1.000
_cell.angle_alpha   90.00
_cell.angle_beta   90.00
_cell.angle_gamma   90.00
#
_symmetry.space_group_name_H-M   'P 1'
#
loop_
_entity.id
_entity.type
_entity.pdbx_description
1 polymer ?
#
loop_
_entity_poly.entity_id
_entity_poly.type
_entity_poly.pdbx_seq_one_letter_code
_entity_poly.pdbx_strand_id
1 'polypeptide(L)'
;MTLSFIDHLETGLRLDPPRQKGQRTRERLKIATARVLEQRGYHAMRVTDVTEAAGVAEGSFYVYFKDKTDAALTVLTSLLEDFLPLHFDASSDRSPLEAIRHTNRRWIEACRANPGLVRCILQLGDEAPEFLRLSQTTNGLWYRRVTSSVLRQRPGLNEGAVTLMVQLLGSMMDELVRKLIVYPDSDLLDLIDRLGLTDDDVADMASIIWLRVLYPDTSMPDLHPNTRALSAWVFGGEQVA
;
A
#
# COMPACT_ATOMS: atom_id res chain seq x y z
N MET A 1 -16.02 -0.13 2.08
CA MET A 1 -15.19 -1.35 2.28
C MET A 1 -14.06 -0.94 3.19
N THR A 2 -13.77 -1.66 4.29
CA THR A 2 -12.70 -1.30 5.23
C THR A 2 -11.33 -1.44 4.56
N LEU A 3 -10.39 -0.53 4.88
CA LEU A 3 -8.99 -0.60 4.45
C LEU A 3 -8.10 -1.32 5.47
N SER A 4 -8.63 -1.69 6.63
CA SER A 4 -7.96 -2.55 7.59
C SER A 4 -8.00 -4.00 7.09
N PHE A 5 -6.84 -4.58 6.87
CA PHE A 5 -6.72 -5.98 6.46
C PHE A 5 -7.21 -6.94 7.55
N ILE A 6 -6.95 -6.62 8.81
CA ILE A 6 -7.42 -7.43 9.95
C ILE A 6 -8.94 -7.46 9.99
N ASP A 7 -9.62 -6.29 9.87
CA ASP A 7 -11.07 -6.22 9.84
C ASP A 7 -11.66 -6.98 8.64
N HIS A 8 -10.97 -6.95 7.51
CA HIS A 8 -11.36 -7.72 6.31
C HIS A 8 -11.33 -9.22 6.60
N LEU A 9 -10.24 -9.73 7.17
CA LEU A 9 -10.11 -11.15 7.52
C LEU A 9 -11.15 -11.57 8.57
N GLU A 10 -11.37 -10.78 9.60
CA GLU A 10 -12.34 -11.04 10.66
C GLU A 10 -13.76 -11.04 10.13
N THR A 11 -14.08 -10.09 9.27
CA THR A 11 -15.39 -10.01 8.63
C THR A 11 -15.63 -11.21 7.71
N GLY A 12 -14.62 -11.61 6.92
CA GLY A 12 -14.69 -12.80 6.09
C GLY A 12 -14.96 -14.07 6.91
N LEU A 13 -14.18 -14.28 7.99
CA LEU A 13 -14.36 -15.44 8.86
C LEU A 13 -15.75 -15.46 9.56
N ARG A 14 -16.30 -14.29 9.88
CA ARG A 14 -17.63 -14.16 10.51
C ARG A 14 -18.78 -14.41 9.55
N LEU A 15 -18.68 -13.88 8.31
CA LEU A 15 -19.75 -13.94 7.32
C LEU A 15 -19.80 -15.28 6.59
N ASP A 16 -18.63 -15.84 6.29
CA ASP A 16 -18.50 -17.13 5.57
C ASP A 16 -17.46 -18.02 6.26
N PRO A 17 -17.76 -18.57 7.46
CA PRO A 17 -16.85 -19.42 8.17
C PRO A 17 -16.63 -20.75 7.42
N PRO A 18 -15.37 -21.21 7.25
CA PRO A 18 -15.10 -22.50 6.63
C PRO A 18 -15.85 -23.65 7.33
N ARG A 19 -16.37 -24.59 6.54
CA ARG A 19 -17.16 -25.73 7.09
C ARG A 19 -16.31 -26.64 7.97
N GLN A 20 -15.07 -26.86 7.61
CA GLN A 20 -14.14 -27.75 8.33
C GLN A 20 -13.55 -27.04 9.56
N LYS A 21 -13.55 -27.74 10.71
CA LYS A 21 -12.98 -27.21 11.97
C LYS A 21 -11.50 -26.83 11.82
N GLY A 22 -10.70 -27.64 11.11
CA GLY A 22 -9.29 -27.36 10.88
C GLY A 22 -9.06 -26.06 10.09
N GLN A 23 -9.85 -25.82 9.04
CA GLN A 23 -9.76 -24.58 8.26
C GLN A 23 -10.14 -23.35 9.11
N ARG A 24 -11.18 -23.44 9.94
CA ARG A 24 -11.52 -22.36 10.89
C ARG A 24 -10.37 -22.05 11.85
N THR A 25 -9.68 -23.09 12.35
CA THR A 25 -8.51 -22.91 13.21
C THR A 25 -7.36 -22.24 12.47
N ARG A 26 -7.12 -22.62 11.22
CA ARG A 26 -6.10 -22.00 10.37
C ARG A 26 -6.40 -20.51 10.13
N GLU A 27 -7.66 -20.15 9.81
CA GLU A 27 -8.05 -18.75 9.64
C GLU A 27 -7.92 -17.93 10.94
N ARG A 28 -8.31 -18.51 12.09
CA ARG A 28 -8.07 -17.85 13.40
C ARG A 28 -6.60 -17.59 13.66
N LEU A 29 -5.73 -18.55 13.37
CA LEU A 29 -4.28 -18.38 13.49
C LEU A 29 -3.74 -17.33 12.51
N LYS A 30 -4.24 -17.29 11.26
CA LYS A 30 -3.89 -16.27 10.27
C LYS A 30 -4.26 -14.87 10.77
N ILE A 31 -5.48 -14.68 11.30
CA ILE A 31 -5.93 -13.41 11.87
C ILE A 31 -5.08 -13.02 13.08
N ALA A 32 -4.81 -13.96 13.98
CA ALA A 32 -3.96 -13.73 15.16
C ALA A 32 -2.53 -13.33 14.74
N THR A 33 -1.96 -14.00 13.74
CA THR A 33 -0.66 -13.63 13.16
C THR A 33 -0.69 -12.20 12.62
N ALA A 34 -1.72 -11.83 11.85
CA ALA A 34 -1.87 -10.47 11.33
C ALA A 34 -1.92 -9.42 12.45
N ARG A 35 -2.67 -9.68 13.52
CA ARG A 35 -2.74 -8.79 14.70
C ARG A 35 -1.39 -8.64 15.41
N VAL A 36 -0.66 -9.74 15.60
CA VAL A 36 0.65 -9.72 16.26
C VAL A 36 1.68 -8.99 15.39
N LEU A 37 1.67 -9.24 14.07
CA LEU A 37 2.52 -8.51 13.12
C LEU A 37 2.23 -7.00 13.13
N GLU A 38 0.96 -6.62 13.11
CA GLU A 38 0.55 -5.21 13.16
C GLU A 38 1.04 -4.51 14.43
N GLN A 39 0.90 -5.17 15.59
CA GLN A 39 1.21 -4.57 16.88
C GLN A 39 2.70 -4.59 17.22
N ARG A 40 3.41 -5.69 16.92
CA ARG A 40 4.78 -5.95 17.38
C ARG A 40 5.83 -5.98 16.28
N GLY A 41 5.40 -6.16 15.04
CA GLY A 41 6.31 -6.40 13.90
C GLY A 41 6.86 -7.82 13.87
N TYR A 42 7.53 -8.16 12.77
CA TYR A 42 8.01 -9.52 12.51
C TYR A 42 9.10 -9.98 13.50
N HIS A 43 10.07 -9.13 13.82
CA HIS A 43 11.20 -9.54 14.66
C HIS A 43 10.75 -9.88 16.09
N ALA A 44 9.82 -9.11 16.66
CA ALA A 44 9.33 -9.31 18.03
C ALA A 44 8.21 -10.36 18.13
N MET A 45 7.63 -10.82 17.01
CA MET A 45 6.60 -11.84 17.00
C MET A 45 7.12 -13.18 17.47
N ARG A 46 6.39 -13.83 18.40
CA ARG A 46 6.61 -15.19 18.89
C ARG A 46 5.40 -16.06 18.57
N VAL A 47 5.63 -17.38 18.41
CA VAL A 47 4.54 -18.35 18.18
C VAL A 47 3.55 -18.35 19.36
N THR A 48 4.04 -18.19 20.58
CA THR A 48 3.21 -18.08 21.80
C THR A 48 2.24 -16.92 21.73
N ASP A 49 2.70 -15.72 21.26
CA ASP A 49 1.82 -14.55 21.12
C ASP A 49 0.67 -14.82 20.14
N VAL A 50 0.98 -15.51 19.04
CA VAL A 50 -0.02 -15.86 18.01
C VAL A 50 -1.03 -16.88 18.56
N THR A 51 -0.58 -17.92 19.26
CA THR A 51 -1.46 -18.97 19.79
C THR A 51 -2.34 -18.47 20.93
N GLU A 52 -1.83 -17.59 21.78
CA GLU A 52 -2.61 -16.88 22.80
C GLU A 52 -3.69 -16.01 22.16
N ALA A 53 -3.33 -15.19 21.18
CA ALA A 53 -4.27 -14.34 20.47
C ALA A 53 -5.34 -15.15 19.69
N ALA A 54 -4.99 -16.34 19.18
CA ALA A 54 -5.92 -17.25 18.52
C ALA A 54 -6.77 -18.08 19.50
N GLY A 55 -6.39 -18.15 20.80
CA GLY A 55 -7.03 -19.00 21.80
C GLY A 55 -6.89 -20.49 21.47
N VAL A 56 -5.69 -20.93 21.09
CA VAL A 56 -5.34 -22.35 20.78
C VAL A 56 -4.08 -22.76 21.51
N ALA A 57 -3.89 -24.08 21.68
CA ALA A 57 -2.65 -24.60 22.24
C ALA A 57 -1.47 -24.42 21.25
N GLU A 58 -0.26 -24.20 21.77
CA GLU A 58 0.95 -23.96 20.94
C GLU A 58 1.20 -25.06 19.92
N GLY A 59 1.03 -26.34 20.30
CA GLY A 59 1.15 -27.47 19.39
C GLY A 59 0.20 -27.40 18.19
N SER A 60 -0.93 -26.71 18.31
CA SER A 60 -1.88 -26.52 17.19
C SER A 60 -1.33 -25.61 16.10
N PHE A 61 -0.42 -24.68 16.43
CA PHE A 61 0.21 -23.81 15.43
C PHE A 61 0.97 -24.62 14.39
N TYR A 62 1.79 -25.57 14.84
CA TYR A 62 2.65 -26.38 13.98
C TYR A 62 1.90 -27.39 13.09
N VAL A 63 0.59 -27.57 13.31
CA VAL A 63 -0.28 -28.32 12.39
C VAL A 63 -0.55 -27.52 11.10
N TYR A 64 -0.51 -26.17 11.17
CA TYR A 64 -0.90 -25.30 10.07
C TYR A 64 0.23 -24.47 9.49
N PHE A 65 1.26 -24.17 10.27
CA PHE A 65 2.43 -23.38 9.87
C PHE A 65 3.70 -24.04 10.35
N LYS A 66 4.70 -24.07 9.48
CA LYS A 66 6.01 -24.67 9.75
C LYS A 66 6.73 -23.93 10.89
N ASP A 67 6.70 -22.60 10.82
CA ASP A 67 7.34 -21.67 11.76
C ASP A 67 6.69 -20.27 11.67
N LYS A 68 7.23 -19.33 12.46
CA LYS A 68 6.73 -17.95 12.45
C LYS A 68 6.87 -17.26 11.08
N THR A 69 7.91 -17.62 10.32
CA THR A 69 8.16 -17.04 8.99
C THR A 69 7.09 -17.48 8.01
N ASP A 70 6.75 -18.76 7.99
CA ASP A 70 5.69 -19.33 7.14
C ASP A 70 4.33 -18.68 7.45
N ALA A 71 4.00 -18.47 8.73
CA ALA A 71 2.79 -17.77 9.13
C ALA A 71 2.79 -16.30 8.68
N ALA A 72 3.91 -15.59 8.86
CA ALA A 72 4.06 -14.21 8.42
C ALA A 72 3.96 -14.07 6.90
N LEU A 73 4.64 -14.94 6.14
CA LEU A 73 4.56 -14.99 4.68
C LEU A 73 3.12 -15.22 4.21
N THR A 74 2.39 -16.16 4.83
CA THR A 74 0.98 -16.42 4.51
C THR A 74 0.12 -15.17 4.69
N VAL A 75 0.32 -14.42 5.77
CA VAL A 75 -0.42 -13.18 6.05
C VAL A 75 -0.08 -12.10 5.03
N LEU A 76 1.22 -11.84 4.81
CA LEU A 76 1.66 -10.75 3.94
C LEU A 76 1.41 -11.04 2.46
N THR A 77 1.49 -12.31 2.04
CA THR A 77 1.05 -12.74 0.70
C THR A 77 -0.42 -12.43 0.48
N SER A 78 -1.28 -12.79 1.44
CA SER A 78 -2.71 -12.50 1.34
C SER A 78 -3.01 -10.99 1.37
N LEU A 79 -2.24 -10.19 2.10
CA LEU A 79 -2.33 -8.74 2.05
C LEU A 79 -2.03 -8.21 0.63
N LEU A 80 -0.91 -8.67 0.03
CA LEU A 80 -0.43 -8.17 -1.27
C LEU A 80 -1.25 -8.68 -2.45
N GLU A 81 -1.65 -9.96 -2.46
CA GLU A 81 -2.26 -10.61 -3.62
C GLU A 81 -3.79 -10.59 -3.58
N ASP A 82 -4.39 -10.72 -2.38
CA ASP A 82 -5.85 -10.86 -2.25
C ASP A 82 -6.50 -9.54 -1.85
N PHE A 83 -5.94 -8.82 -0.87
CA PHE A 83 -6.60 -7.66 -0.27
C PHE A 83 -6.31 -6.34 -0.99
N LEU A 84 -5.04 -5.97 -1.19
CA LEU A 84 -4.70 -4.69 -1.82
C LEU A 84 -5.30 -4.57 -3.22
N PRO A 85 -5.25 -5.58 -4.12
CA PRO A 85 -5.84 -5.45 -5.45
C PRO A 85 -7.33 -5.11 -5.46
N LEU A 86 -8.10 -5.50 -4.44
CA LEU A 86 -9.52 -5.17 -4.33
C LEU A 86 -9.78 -3.66 -4.15
N HIS A 87 -8.77 -2.91 -3.70
CA HIS A 87 -8.88 -1.49 -3.38
C HIS A 87 -8.27 -0.58 -4.45
N PHE A 88 -7.55 -1.15 -5.42
CA PHE A 88 -6.89 -0.43 -6.51
C PHE A 88 -7.55 -0.68 -7.88
N ASP A 89 -8.88 -0.77 -7.89
CA ASP A 89 -9.63 -0.96 -9.13
C ASP A 89 -9.48 0.27 -10.05
N ALA A 90 -8.90 0.01 -11.22
CA ALA A 90 -8.78 0.98 -12.29
C ALA A 90 -10.09 0.99 -13.09
N SER A 91 -11.09 1.75 -12.65
CA SER A 91 -12.25 2.00 -13.51
C SER A 91 -11.78 2.73 -14.77
N SER A 92 -12.16 2.20 -15.94
CA SER A 92 -11.74 2.69 -17.26
C SER A 92 -12.24 4.12 -17.59
N ASP A 93 -13.16 4.65 -16.80
CA ASP A 93 -13.89 5.88 -17.09
C ASP A 93 -13.32 7.14 -16.41
N ARG A 94 -12.25 6.99 -15.61
CA ARG A 94 -11.61 8.12 -14.94
C ARG A 94 -10.65 8.86 -15.88
N SER A 95 -10.62 10.18 -15.75
CA SER A 95 -9.54 10.98 -16.36
C SER A 95 -8.16 10.54 -15.77
N PRO A 96 -7.04 10.81 -16.47
CA PRO A 96 -5.71 10.49 -15.98
C PRO A 96 -5.44 11.00 -14.56
N LEU A 97 -5.82 12.24 -14.30
CA LEU A 97 -5.66 12.84 -12.97
C LEU A 97 -6.47 12.11 -11.90
N GLU A 98 -7.76 11.87 -12.17
CA GLU A 98 -8.63 11.18 -11.20
C GLU A 98 -8.15 9.76 -10.90
N ALA A 99 -7.62 9.05 -11.92
CA ALA A 99 -7.05 7.73 -11.72
C ALA A 99 -5.78 7.79 -10.85
N ILE A 100 -4.87 8.73 -11.11
CA ILE A 100 -3.64 8.95 -10.34
C ILE A 100 -3.97 9.34 -8.89
N ARG A 101 -4.84 10.36 -8.71
CA ARG A 101 -5.27 10.83 -7.37
C ARG A 101 -5.92 9.71 -6.57
N HIS A 102 -6.85 8.98 -7.19
CA HIS A 102 -7.51 7.86 -6.54
C HIS A 102 -6.48 6.82 -6.06
N THR A 103 -5.55 6.43 -6.91
CA THR A 103 -4.53 5.44 -6.57
C THR A 103 -3.62 5.92 -5.45
N ASN A 104 -3.09 7.14 -5.53
CA ASN A 104 -2.17 7.68 -4.53
C ASN A 104 -2.85 7.89 -3.17
N ARG A 105 -4.08 8.41 -3.14
CA ARG A 105 -4.87 8.53 -1.90
C ARG A 105 -5.14 7.17 -1.28
N ARG A 106 -5.64 6.21 -2.09
CA ARG A 106 -5.92 4.86 -1.59
C ARG A 106 -4.67 4.16 -1.08
N TRP A 107 -3.51 4.41 -1.68
CA TRP A 107 -2.24 3.86 -1.20
C TRP A 107 -1.88 4.41 0.20
N ILE A 108 -1.92 5.72 0.40
CA ILE A 108 -1.67 6.34 1.70
C ILE A 108 -2.69 5.85 2.75
N GLU A 109 -3.98 5.83 2.41
CA GLU A 109 -5.05 5.34 3.30
C GLU A 109 -4.84 3.87 3.69
N ALA A 110 -4.49 2.99 2.72
CA ALA A 110 -4.24 1.58 2.99
C ALA A 110 -3.02 1.39 3.91
N CYS A 111 -1.96 2.15 3.70
CA CYS A 111 -0.78 2.11 4.56
C CYS A 111 -1.06 2.67 5.97
N ARG A 112 -1.86 3.73 6.09
CA ARG A 112 -2.33 4.26 7.39
C ARG A 112 -3.18 3.27 8.16
N ALA A 113 -3.99 2.48 7.46
CA ALA A 113 -4.84 1.47 8.09
C ALA A 113 -4.09 0.19 8.50
N ASN A 114 -2.85 -0.02 8.01
CA ASN A 114 -2.04 -1.23 8.23
C ASN A 114 -0.54 -0.94 8.45
N PRO A 115 -0.17 0.02 9.32
CA PRO A 115 1.21 0.51 9.41
C PRO A 115 2.21 -0.57 9.85
N GLY A 116 1.80 -1.46 10.77
CA GLY A 116 2.65 -2.55 11.25
C GLY A 116 2.88 -3.63 10.20
N LEU A 117 1.84 -3.99 9.43
CA LEU A 117 1.98 -4.95 8.33
C LEU A 117 2.84 -4.38 7.19
N VAL A 118 2.69 -3.10 6.85
CA VAL A 118 3.56 -2.43 5.87
C VAL A 118 5.01 -2.43 6.34
N ARG A 119 5.26 -2.19 7.63
CA ARG A 119 6.60 -2.33 8.23
C ARG A 119 7.15 -3.75 8.07
N CYS A 120 6.33 -4.77 8.29
CA CYS A 120 6.75 -6.16 8.13
C CYS A 120 7.12 -6.51 6.70
N ILE A 121 6.49 -5.90 5.69
CA ILE A 121 6.87 -6.07 4.27
C ILE A 121 8.33 -5.66 4.06
N LEU A 122 8.74 -4.52 4.62
CA LEU A 122 10.12 -4.04 4.52
C LEU A 122 11.09 -4.97 5.27
N GLN A 123 10.74 -5.37 6.50
CA GLN A 123 11.59 -6.23 7.34
C GLN A 123 11.80 -7.62 6.74
N LEU A 124 10.74 -8.23 6.20
CA LEU A 124 10.81 -9.58 5.61
C LEU A 124 11.54 -9.59 4.26
N GLY A 125 11.58 -8.49 3.54
CA GLY A 125 12.30 -8.38 2.28
C GLY A 125 13.78 -8.72 2.42
N ASP A 126 14.40 -8.38 3.55
CA ASP A 126 15.81 -8.64 3.82
C ASP A 126 16.06 -10.08 4.30
N GLU A 127 15.07 -10.72 4.95
CA GLU A 127 15.25 -12.04 5.58
C GLU A 127 14.73 -13.21 4.76
N ALA A 128 13.77 -12.97 3.87
CA ALA A 128 13.09 -14.01 3.09
C ALA A 128 13.14 -13.69 1.59
N PRO A 129 14.10 -14.24 0.83
CA PRO A 129 14.24 -13.98 -0.60
C PRO A 129 12.98 -14.31 -1.43
N GLU A 130 12.18 -15.29 -1.00
CA GLU A 130 10.91 -15.62 -1.65
C GLU A 130 9.89 -14.49 -1.48
N PHE A 131 9.86 -13.84 -0.33
CA PHE A 131 8.98 -12.71 -0.10
C PHE A 131 9.41 -11.47 -0.90
N LEU A 132 10.71 -11.20 -0.97
CA LEU A 132 11.24 -10.14 -1.84
C LEU A 132 10.81 -10.35 -3.30
N ARG A 133 10.93 -11.59 -3.82
CA ARG A 133 10.48 -11.92 -5.18
C ARG A 133 8.98 -11.72 -5.37
N LEU A 134 8.17 -12.13 -4.39
CA LEU A 134 6.72 -11.92 -4.41
C LEU A 134 6.37 -10.44 -4.49
N SER A 135 6.94 -9.63 -3.59
CA SER A 135 6.74 -8.17 -3.55
C SER A 135 7.13 -7.51 -4.88
N GLN A 136 8.31 -7.86 -5.42
CA GLN A 136 8.78 -7.36 -6.72
C GLN A 136 7.85 -7.77 -7.87
N THR A 137 7.33 -9.00 -7.85
CA THR A 137 6.40 -9.49 -8.88
C THR A 137 5.08 -8.74 -8.82
N THR A 138 4.53 -8.53 -7.62
CA THR A 138 3.27 -7.79 -7.41
C THR A 138 3.41 -6.34 -7.85
N ASN A 139 4.49 -5.66 -7.45
CA ASN A 139 4.79 -4.31 -7.90
C ASN A 139 4.98 -4.24 -9.43
N GLY A 140 5.69 -5.21 -10.01
CA GLY A 140 5.88 -5.29 -11.46
C GLY A 140 4.57 -5.46 -12.24
N LEU A 141 3.59 -6.19 -11.70
CA LEU A 141 2.25 -6.30 -12.31
C LEU A 141 1.52 -4.95 -12.30
N TRP A 142 1.61 -4.22 -11.18
CA TRP A 142 1.02 -2.89 -11.07
C TRP A 142 1.67 -1.90 -12.05
N TYR A 143 3.00 -1.85 -12.10
CA TYR A 143 3.73 -0.98 -13.03
C TYR A 143 3.35 -1.25 -14.50
N ARG A 144 3.22 -2.52 -14.91
CA ARG A 144 2.76 -2.88 -16.26
C ARG A 144 1.34 -2.38 -16.54
N ARG A 145 0.42 -2.47 -15.58
CA ARG A 145 -0.95 -1.94 -15.74
C ARG A 145 -0.95 -0.43 -15.96
N VAL A 146 -0.19 0.31 -15.15
CA VAL A 146 -0.06 1.77 -15.28
C VAL A 146 0.58 2.12 -16.62
N THR A 147 1.70 1.50 -17.00
CA THR A 147 2.37 1.69 -18.28
C THR A 147 1.39 1.47 -19.44
N SER A 148 0.67 0.35 -19.45
CA SER A 148 -0.31 0.03 -20.50
C SER A 148 -1.44 1.07 -20.55
N SER A 149 -1.86 1.61 -19.41
CA SER A 149 -2.88 2.68 -19.37
C SER A 149 -2.37 3.97 -19.99
N VAL A 150 -1.14 4.37 -19.68
CA VAL A 150 -0.51 5.57 -20.28
C VAL A 150 -0.36 5.40 -21.79
N LEU A 151 0.15 4.25 -22.26
CA LEU A 151 0.36 4.00 -23.69
C LEU A 151 -0.94 3.97 -24.50
N ARG A 152 -2.04 3.51 -23.93
CA ARG A 152 -3.36 3.58 -24.58
C ARG A 152 -3.82 5.03 -24.84
N GLN A 153 -3.49 5.94 -23.92
CA GLN A 153 -3.88 7.35 -24.02
C GLN A 153 -2.86 8.20 -24.79
N ARG A 154 -1.61 7.75 -24.83
CA ARG A 154 -0.49 8.42 -25.50
C ARG A 154 0.26 7.44 -26.41
N PRO A 155 -0.37 7.02 -27.52
CA PRO A 155 0.26 6.10 -28.48
C PRO A 155 1.49 6.77 -29.11
N GLY A 156 2.55 5.99 -29.29
CA GLY A 156 3.81 6.46 -29.88
C GLY A 156 4.91 6.79 -28.85
N LEU A 157 4.63 6.76 -27.53
CA LEU A 157 5.67 6.83 -26.52
C LEU A 157 6.48 5.52 -26.49
N ASN A 158 7.77 5.61 -26.13
CA ASN A 158 8.61 4.44 -25.93
C ASN A 158 8.18 3.71 -24.63
N GLU A 159 7.76 2.45 -24.75
CA GLU A 159 7.27 1.64 -23.63
C GLU A 159 8.30 1.51 -22.49
N GLY A 160 9.57 1.28 -22.83
CA GLY A 160 10.65 1.17 -21.82
C GLY A 160 10.84 2.47 -21.03
N ALA A 161 10.78 3.62 -21.71
CA ALA A 161 10.88 4.93 -21.07
C ALA A 161 9.67 5.18 -20.14
N VAL A 162 8.46 4.90 -20.58
CA VAL A 162 7.25 5.04 -19.75
C VAL A 162 7.32 4.11 -18.54
N THR A 163 7.74 2.84 -18.74
CA THR A 163 7.90 1.87 -17.64
C THR A 163 8.90 2.37 -16.61
N LEU A 164 10.05 2.90 -17.03
CA LEU A 164 11.06 3.45 -16.12
C LEU A 164 10.49 4.64 -15.32
N MET A 165 9.80 5.57 -15.99
CA MET A 165 9.17 6.71 -15.30
C MET A 165 8.13 6.26 -14.27
N VAL A 166 7.29 5.28 -14.60
CA VAL A 166 6.31 4.71 -13.67
C VAL A 166 6.98 4.06 -12.47
N GLN A 167 8.10 3.35 -12.65
CA GLN A 167 8.86 2.76 -11.54
C GLN A 167 9.48 3.84 -10.64
N LEU A 168 10.07 4.89 -11.20
CA LEU A 168 10.63 6.01 -10.43
C LEU A 168 9.56 6.71 -9.59
N LEU A 169 8.40 6.96 -10.18
CA LEU A 169 7.27 7.56 -9.50
C LEU A 169 6.70 6.65 -8.40
N GLY A 170 6.63 5.33 -8.65
CA GLY A 170 6.24 4.35 -7.63
C GLY A 170 7.21 4.33 -6.46
N SER A 171 8.53 4.31 -6.71
CA SER A 171 9.54 4.39 -5.66
C SER A 171 9.45 5.67 -4.84
N MET A 172 9.08 6.80 -5.46
CA MET A 172 8.80 8.05 -4.75
C MET A 172 7.63 7.87 -3.76
N MET A 173 6.56 7.19 -4.18
CA MET A 173 5.39 6.95 -3.32
C MET A 173 5.74 5.99 -2.17
N ASP A 174 6.51 4.96 -2.41
CA ASP A 174 6.95 4.01 -1.38
C ASP A 174 7.80 4.70 -0.32
N GLU A 175 8.75 5.57 -0.74
CA GLU A 175 9.57 6.34 0.20
C GLU A 175 8.75 7.40 0.96
N LEU A 176 7.80 8.05 0.30
CA LEU A 176 6.87 8.98 0.95
C LEU A 176 6.09 8.27 2.07
N VAL A 177 5.48 7.12 1.79
CA VAL A 177 4.76 6.31 2.76
C VAL A 177 5.68 5.84 3.89
N ARG A 178 6.91 5.43 3.57
CA ARG A 178 7.90 5.03 4.57
C ARG A 178 8.15 6.16 5.57
N LYS A 179 8.33 7.39 5.11
CA LYS A 179 8.57 8.58 5.95
C LYS A 179 7.33 9.11 6.65
N LEU A 180 6.15 8.95 6.06
CA LEU A 180 4.91 9.44 6.67
C LEU A 180 4.37 8.49 7.75
N ILE A 181 4.59 7.18 7.60
CA ILE A 181 3.80 6.17 8.33
C ILE A 181 4.68 5.12 9.00
N VAL A 182 5.63 4.52 8.26
CA VAL A 182 6.36 3.34 8.74
C VAL A 182 7.50 3.71 9.68
N TYR A 183 8.27 4.70 9.29
CA TYR A 183 9.37 5.30 10.06
C TYR A 183 9.23 6.83 9.96
N PRO A 184 8.32 7.43 10.76
CA PRO A 184 7.98 8.84 10.67
C PRO A 184 9.21 9.76 10.73
N ASP A 185 9.35 10.59 9.70
CA ASP A 185 10.40 11.61 9.58
C ASP A 185 9.87 12.92 10.19
N SER A 186 10.42 13.33 11.32
CA SER A 186 9.95 14.51 12.07
C SER A 186 9.97 15.79 11.24
N ASP A 187 11.04 15.99 10.44
CA ASP A 187 11.19 17.22 9.66
C ASP A 187 10.14 17.29 8.55
N LEU A 188 9.81 16.14 7.93
CA LEU A 188 8.74 16.06 6.94
C LEU A 188 7.36 16.30 7.58
N LEU A 189 7.09 15.69 8.73
CA LEU A 189 5.81 15.87 9.42
C LEU A 189 5.61 17.30 9.88
N ASP A 190 6.64 17.93 10.46
CA ASP A 190 6.62 19.33 10.87
C ASP A 190 6.43 20.28 9.65
N LEU A 191 6.98 19.94 8.49
CA LEU A 191 6.77 20.69 7.25
C LEU A 191 5.31 20.60 6.80
N ILE A 192 4.74 19.39 6.77
CA ILE A 192 3.35 19.15 6.40
C ILE A 192 2.39 19.91 7.31
N ASP A 193 2.63 19.86 8.63
CA ASP A 193 1.84 20.57 9.64
C ASP A 193 1.93 22.11 9.46
N ARG A 194 3.15 22.64 9.29
CA ARG A 194 3.34 24.09 9.04
C ARG A 194 2.64 24.59 7.77
N LEU A 195 2.53 23.74 6.75
CA LEU A 195 1.85 24.04 5.50
C LEU A 195 0.33 23.81 5.60
N GLY A 196 -0.16 23.27 6.73
CA GLY A 196 -1.57 22.95 6.95
C GLY A 196 -2.10 21.89 5.98
N LEU A 197 -1.26 20.90 5.60
CA LEU A 197 -1.63 19.86 4.64
C LEU A 197 -2.20 18.63 5.34
N THR A 198 -3.24 18.10 4.75
CA THR A 198 -3.81 16.79 5.08
C THR A 198 -3.13 15.68 4.28
N ASP A 199 -3.39 14.40 4.63
CA ASP A 199 -2.94 13.23 3.83
C ASP A 199 -3.47 13.32 2.38
N ASP A 200 -4.69 13.85 2.19
CA ASP A 200 -5.27 14.07 0.87
C ASP A 200 -4.50 15.12 0.07
N ASP A 201 -4.10 16.21 0.72
CA ASP A 201 -3.29 17.25 0.07
C ASP A 201 -1.90 16.71 -0.32
N VAL A 202 -1.27 15.92 0.54
CA VAL A 202 0.02 15.27 0.25
C VAL A 202 -0.12 14.30 -0.93
N ALA A 203 -1.19 13.50 -0.96
CA ALA A 203 -1.48 12.61 -2.09
C ALA A 203 -1.73 13.37 -3.39
N ASP A 204 -2.41 14.52 -3.31
CA ASP A 204 -2.65 15.40 -4.45
C ASP A 204 -1.35 16.02 -4.97
N MET A 205 -0.47 16.49 -4.09
CA MET A 205 0.85 17.00 -4.49
C MET A 205 1.71 15.92 -5.16
N ALA A 206 1.73 14.70 -4.62
CA ALA A 206 2.38 13.57 -5.29
C ALA A 206 1.74 13.29 -6.66
N SER A 207 0.41 13.37 -6.76
CA SER A 207 -0.33 13.15 -8.00
C SER A 207 -0.03 14.19 -9.08
N ILE A 208 0.26 15.43 -8.69
CA ILE A 208 0.72 16.48 -9.61
C ILE A 208 2.06 16.08 -10.26
N ILE A 209 2.99 15.53 -9.49
CA ILE A 209 4.28 15.08 -10.02
C ILE A 209 4.06 13.96 -11.04
N TRP A 210 3.24 12.96 -10.72
CA TRP A 210 2.84 11.90 -11.65
C TRP A 210 2.22 12.47 -12.92
N LEU A 211 1.28 13.41 -12.79
CA LEU A 211 0.59 14.03 -13.90
C LEU A 211 1.56 14.76 -14.83
N ARG A 212 2.45 15.57 -14.26
CA ARG A 212 3.42 16.37 -15.05
C ARG A 212 4.45 15.50 -15.78
N VAL A 213 4.82 14.36 -15.21
CA VAL A 213 5.75 13.42 -15.84
C VAL A 213 5.07 12.63 -16.96
N LEU A 214 3.89 12.08 -16.69
CA LEU A 214 3.21 11.17 -17.63
C LEU A 214 2.32 11.91 -18.65
N TYR A 215 1.81 13.10 -18.30
CA TYR A 215 0.88 13.91 -19.10
C TYR A 215 1.27 15.40 -19.06
N PRO A 216 2.46 15.78 -19.56
CA PRO A 216 3.02 17.13 -19.40
C PRO A 216 2.16 18.25 -19.98
N ASP A 217 1.33 17.94 -20.99
CA ASP A 217 0.49 18.92 -21.67
C ASP A 217 -0.84 19.22 -20.93
N THR A 218 -1.09 18.56 -19.80
CA THR A 218 -2.30 18.77 -19.01
C THR A 218 -2.25 20.11 -18.28
N SER A 219 -3.33 20.89 -18.38
CA SER A 219 -3.50 22.12 -17.61
C SER A 219 -3.62 21.83 -16.11
N MET A 220 -3.48 22.90 -15.28
CA MET A 220 -3.64 22.79 -13.84
C MET A 220 -5.02 22.23 -13.50
N PRO A 221 -5.06 21.13 -12.72
CA PRO A 221 -6.32 20.51 -12.32
C PRO A 221 -7.06 21.32 -11.27
N ASP A 222 -8.32 20.97 -11.04
CA ASP A 222 -9.08 21.49 -9.89
C ASP A 222 -8.62 20.78 -8.61
N LEU A 223 -8.01 21.54 -7.70
CA LEU A 223 -7.40 21.08 -6.45
C LEU A 223 -7.94 21.91 -5.28
N HIS A 224 -7.80 21.39 -4.08
CA HIS A 224 -8.05 22.17 -2.88
C HIS A 224 -7.25 23.50 -2.93
N PRO A 225 -7.81 24.65 -2.50
CA PRO A 225 -7.17 25.97 -2.67
C PRO A 225 -5.73 26.02 -2.15
N ASN A 226 -5.46 25.43 -0.97
CA ASN A 226 -4.13 25.38 -0.39
C ASN A 226 -3.12 24.59 -1.27
N THR A 227 -3.49 23.38 -1.65
CA THR A 227 -2.66 22.53 -2.57
C THR A 227 -2.43 23.23 -3.90
N ARG A 228 -3.45 23.91 -4.44
CA ARG A 228 -3.37 24.67 -5.67
C ARG A 228 -2.36 25.83 -5.57
N ALA A 229 -2.42 26.62 -4.48
CA ALA A 229 -1.50 27.73 -4.25
C ALA A 229 -0.05 27.24 -4.15
N LEU A 230 0.20 26.18 -3.37
CA LEU A 230 1.52 25.61 -3.15
C LEU A 230 2.12 24.94 -4.40
N SER A 231 1.29 24.50 -5.35
CA SER A 231 1.72 23.78 -6.55
C SER A 231 1.64 24.59 -7.85
N ALA A 232 1.17 25.84 -7.81
CA ALA A 232 0.94 26.69 -8.99
C ALA A 232 2.18 26.80 -9.90
N TRP A 233 3.35 26.93 -9.31
CA TRP A 233 4.64 27.02 -10.02
C TRP A 233 4.97 25.81 -10.89
N VAL A 234 4.46 24.60 -10.55
CA VAL A 234 4.64 23.38 -11.34
C VAL A 234 3.95 23.49 -12.70
N PHE A 235 2.94 24.36 -12.82
CA PHE A 235 2.16 24.62 -14.03
C PHE A 235 2.47 25.97 -14.68
N GLY A 236 3.58 26.61 -14.29
CA GLY A 236 4.01 27.91 -14.84
C GLY A 236 3.26 29.11 -14.25
N GLY A 237 2.51 28.93 -13.15
CA GLY A 237 1.92 30.03 -12.40
C GLY A 237 2.95 30.75 -11.51
N GLU A 238 2.70 32.01 -11.16
CA GLU A 238 3.50 32.71 -10.16
C GLU A 238 3.26 32.11 -8.78
N GLN A 239 4.33 31.94 -7.98
CA GLN A 239 4.18 31.64 -6.56
C GLN A 239 3.59 32.85 -5.85
N VAL A 240 2.46 32.68 -5.20
CA VAL A 240 1.98 33.64 -4.20
C VAL A 240 2.89 33.44 -2.97
N ALA A 241 3.68 34.45 -2.66
CA ALA A 241 4.59 34.48 -1.53
C ALA A 241 3.84 34.45 -0.20
#